data_ca1c93dea33c4451f8f91ebda02ca80f
#
_entry.id   ca1c93dea33c4451f8f91ebda02ca80f
#
_cell.length_a   1.000
_cell.length_b   1.000
_cell.length_c   1.000
_cell.angle_alpha   90.00
_cell.angle_beta   90.00
_cell.angle_gamma   90.00
#
_symmetry.space_group_name_H-M   'P 1'
#
loop_
_entity.id
_entity.type
_entity.pdbx_description
1 polymer ?
#
loop_
_entity_poly.entity_id
_entity_poly.type
_entity_poly.pdbx_seq_one_letter_code
_entity_poly.pdbx_strand_id
1 'polypeptide(L)'
;MAAQEQKTVAFVLYPGLTLLDLVGPLQVFASLRRFTQQYRPVVVAERIKPMPTDGPLTVTADRTFAEVPDPAVVIVPGGDAPSIKAMGDPAIRDYLRQAAESVPVVGSVCTGALVLAAAGLLEGHQATTHWAYHRLLERLGATYLPQRWVEDGKFITSAGVSAGIDMALALVARLTDEATARLVQLAIEYDPHPPFGGIDWSQVDRDIYEPTLGPMVQQQLADRPELLAKLSR
;
A
#
# COMPACT_ATOMS: atom_id res chain seq x y z
N MET A 1 28.88 21.32 -7.64
CA MET A 1 28.00 20.17 -7.95
C MET A 1 26.58 20.64 -7.66
N ALA A 2 25.68 20.68 -8.64
CA ALA A 2 24.27 20.99 -8.39
C ALA A 2 23.71 19.91 -7.43
N ALA A 3 23.01 20.36 -6.37
CA ALA A 3 22.31 19.44 -5.48
C ALA A 3 21.29 18.68 -6.33
N GLN A 4 21.45 17.36 -6.46
CA GLN A 4 20.52 16.52 -7.17
C GLN A 4 19.18 16.61 -6.43
N GLU A 5 18.11 17.01 -7.12
CA GLU A 5 16.79 17.16 -6.53
C GLU A 5 16.34 15.84 -5.92
N GLN A 6 16.04 15.84 -4.62
CA GLN A 6 15.72 14.65 -3.87
C GLN A 6 14.28 14.22 -4.18
N LYS A 7 14.10 13.00 -4.70
CA LYS A 7 12.81 12.41 -5.05
C LYS A 7 12.08 11.91 -3.80
N THR A 8 10.83 12.31 -3.63
CA THR A 8 10.03 11.93 -2.46
C THR A 8 9.33 10.59 -2.68
N VAL A 9 9.39 9.71 -1.66
CA VAL A 9 8.60 8.48 -1.55
C VAL A 9 7.57 8.69 -0.44
N ALA A 10 6.31 8.90 -0.81
CA ALA A 10 5.23 9.25 0.11
C ALA A 10 4.48 7.99 0.58
N PHE A 11 4.37 7.83 1.89
CA PHE A 11 3.56 6.79 2.53
C PHE A 11 2.30 7.41 3.12
N VAL A 12 1.14 6.98 2.63
CA VAL A 12 -0.17 7.54 3.03
C VAL A 12 -0.59 7.00 4.39
N LEU A 13 -0.94 7.89 5.31
CA LEU A 13 -1.51 7.53 6.61
C LEU A 13 -3.02 7.77 6.66
N TYR A 14 -3.70 6.86 7.33
CA TYR A 14 -5.07 6.99 7.78
C TYR A 14 -5.26 6.23 9.10
N PRO A 15 -6.27 6.58 9.94
CA PRO A 15 -6.47 5.94 11.23
C PRO A 15 -6.76 4.44 11.13
N GLY A 16 -6.08 3.63 11.93
CA GLY A 16 -6.30 2.19 12.03
C GLY A 16 -5.54 1.35 10.99
N LEU A 17 -4.61 1.94 10.24
CA LEU A 17 -3.77 1.19 9.32
C LEU A 17 -2.99 0.06 10.03
N THR A 18 -2.68 -1.01 9.31
CA THR A 18 -1.80 -2.08 9.78
C THR A 18 -0.36 -1.56 9.82
N LEU A 19 0.20 -1.53 11.03
CA LEU A 19 1.50 -0.89 11.26
C LEU A 19 2.61 -1.47 10.40
N LEU A 20 2.67 -2.80 10.24
CA LEU A 20 3.73 -3.43 9.46
C LEU A 20 3.63 -3.12 7.96
N ASP A 21 2.43 -2.88 7.43
CA ASP A 21 2.21 -2.45 6.04
C ASP A 21 2.87 -1.09 5.75
N LEU A 22 2.96 -0.24 6.77
CA LEU A 22 3.66 1.03 6.71
C LEU A 22 5.16 0.86 6.96
N VAL A 23 5.53 0.31 8.14
CA VAL A 23 6.92 0.36 8.61
C VAL A 23 7.84 -0.61 7.88
N GLY A 24 7.33 -1.71 7.32
CA GLY A 24 8.11 -2.65 6.51
C GLY A 24 8.74 -1.97 5.28
N PRO A 25 7.94 -1.48 4.33
CA PRO A 25 8.45 -0.74 3.18
C PRO A 25 9.18 0.55 3.56
N LEU A 26 8.70 1.28 4.56
CA LEU A 26 9.35 2.50 5.05
C LEU A 26 10.78 2.22 5.51
N GLN A 27 11.01 1.11 6.23
CA GLN A 27 12.35 0.71 6.68
C GLN A 27 13.28 0.37 5.51
N VAL A 28 12.76 -0.24 4.45
CA VAL A 28 13.53 -0.51 3.22
C VAL A 28 14.03 0.81 2.62
N PHE A 29 13.14 1.80 2.44
CA PHE A 29 13.52 3.11 1.89
C PHE A 29 14.37 3.94 2.86
N ALA A 30 14.17 3.82 4.17
CA ALA A 30 15.05 4.44 5.17
C ALA A 30 16.48 3.88 5.09
N SER A 31 16.61 2.56 4.88
CA SER A 31 17.91 1.90 4.72
C SER A 31 18.57 2.22 3.38
N LEU A 32 17.80 2.43 2.31
CA LEU A 32 18.31 2.87 1.00
C LEU A 32 19.14 4.15 1.11
N ARG A 33 18.78 5.05 2.03
CA ARG A 33 19.52 6.31 2.25
C ARG A 33 20.96 6.14 2.70
N ARG A 34 21.37 4.94 3.12
CA ARG A 34 22.78 4.62 3.40
C ARG A 34 23.63 4.50 2.12
N PHE A 35 22.99 4.21 1.00
CA PHE A 35 23.63 3.93 -0.29
C PHE A 35 23.40 5.04 -1.33
N THR A 36 22.26 5.74 -1.25
CA THR A 36 21.96 6.89 -2.11
C THR A 36 21.10 7.92 -1.37
N GLN A 37 21.34 9.21 -1.65
CA GLN A 37 20.51 10.31 -1.14
C GLN A 37 19.40 10.73 -2.14
N GLN A 38 19.26 9.99 -3.25
CA GLN A 38 18.32 10.34 -4.32
C GLN A 38 16.85 10.24 -3.88
N TYR A 39 16.53 9.30 -2.96
CA TYR A 39 15.16 9.07 -2.50
C TYR A 39 15.01 9.41 -1.00
N ARG A 40 13.92 10.13 -0.69
CA ARG A 40 13.56 10.49 0.67
C ARG A 40 12.17 9.93 1.01
N PRO A 41 12.05 8.98 1.94
CA PRO A 41 10.76 8.58 2.46
C PRO A 41 10.17 9.69 3.33
N VAL A 42 8.87 9.93 3.16
CA VAL A 42 8.04 10.82 3.98
C VAL A 42 6.71 10.16 4.26
N VAL A 43 6.10 10.53 5.37
CA VAL A 43 4.81 10.00 5.79
C VAL A 43 3.78 11.12 5.67
N VAL A 44 2.73 10.91 4.87
CA VAL A 44 1.77 11.96 4.49
C VAL A 44 0.35 11.66 4.96
N ALA A 45 -0.39 12.69 5.35
CA ALA A 45 -1.81 12.60 5.69
C ALA A 45 -2.55 13.90 5.33
N GLU A 46 -3.89 13.89 5.39
CA GLU A 46 -4.66 15.14 5.27
C GLU A 46 -4.23 16.18 6.30
N ARG A 47 -3.98 15.74 7.54
CA ARG A 47 -3.59 16.59 8.68
C ARG A 47 -2.52 15.91 9.52
N ILE A 48 -1.59 16.72 10.04
CA ILE A 48 -0.57 16.26 10.98
C ILE A 48 -1.18 16.11 12.36
N LYS A 49 -1.54 14.88 12.75
CA LYS A 49 -2.07 14.53 14.07
C LYS A 49 -1.74 13.08 14.39
N PRO A 50 -1.66 12.70 15.68
CA PRO A 50 -1.54 11.29 16.07
C PRO A 50 -2.73 10.47 15.55
N MET A 51 -2.46 9.31 14.98
CA MET A 51 -3.45 8.36 14.47
C MET A 51 -3.20 6.98 15.08
N PRO A 52 -4.26 6.26 15.52
CA PRO A 52 -4.13 4.89 15.96
C PRO A 52 -3.70 3.99 14.82
N THR A 53 -3.05 2.89 15.15
CA THR A 53 -2.78 1.76 14.26
C THR A 53 -3.63 0.55 14.67
N ASP A 54 -3.45 -0.58 14.01
CA ASP A 54 -4.03 -1.88 14.40
C ASP A 54 -3.45 -2.44 15.72
N GLY A 55 -2.36 -1.84 16.23
CA GLY A 55 -1.70 -2.19 17.48
C GLY A 55 -1.76 -1.07 18.53
N PRO A 56 -1.00 -1.18 19.63
CA PRO A 56 -1.00 -0.20 20.70
C PRO A 56 -0.19 1.08 20.40
N LEU A 57 0.33 1.22 19.16
CA LEU A 57 1.13 2.36 18.76
C LEU A 57 0.29 3.39 18.01
N THR A 58 0.65 4.65 18.16
CA THR A 58 0.16 5.74 17.32
C THR A 58 1.26 6.21 16.38
N VAL A 59 0.86 6.65 15.18
CA VAL A 59 1.76 7.22 14.17
C VAL A 59 1.31 8.64 13.84
N THR A 60 2.26 9.48 13.43
CA THR A 60 1.99 10.86 13.03
C THR A 60 2.67 11.13 11.71
N ALA A 61 1.95 11.74 10.76
CA ALA A 61 2.53 12.18 9.50
C ALA A 61 3.55 13.31 9.74
N ASP A 62 4.60 13.35 8.91
CA ASP A 62 5.57 14.45 8.94
C ASP A 62 5.26 15.54 7.90
N ARG A 63 4.32 15.26 6.98
CA ARG A 63 3.83 16.19 5.95
C ARG A 63 2.32 16.02 5.74
N THR A 64 1.70 17.08 5.25
CA THR A 64 0.34 17.02 4.72
C THR A 64 0.34 16.60 3.25
N PHE A 65 -0.82 16.17 2.72
CA PHE A 65 -1.01 15.91 1.29
C PHE A 65 -0.66 17.15 0.44
N ALA A 66 -1.05 18.34 0.91
CA ALA A 66 -0.80 19.60 0.20
C ALA A 66 0.69 19.97 0.14
N GLU A 67 1.52 19.51 1.08
CA GLU A 67 2.97 19.74 1.08
C GLU A 67 3.73 18.76 0.17
N VAL A 68 3.08 17.67 -0.28
CA VAL A 68 3.68 16.63 -1.13
C VAL A 68 2.70 16.28 -2.26
N PRO A 69 2.36 17.23 -3.15
CA PRO A 69 1.38 17.00 -4.22
C PRO A 69 1.90 16.04 -5.30
N ASP A 70 3.20 16.08 -5.60
CA ASP A 70 3.84 15.36 -6.70
C ASP A 70 5.03 14.51 -6.21
N PRO A 71 4.81 13.43 -5.45
CA PRO A 71 5.91 12.55 -5.05
C PRO A 71 6.42 11.74 -6.24
N ALA A 72 7.65 11.21 -6.16
CA ALA A 72 8.15 10.26 -7.16
C ALA A 72 7.53 8.86 -7.01
N VAL A 73 7.10 8.53 -5.79
CA VAL A 73 6.41 7.28 -5.44
C VAL A 73 5.35 7.59 -4.40
N VAL A 74 4.16 7.03 -4.55
CA VAL A 74 3.14 7.00 -3.48
C VAL A 74 2.82 5.56 -3.11
N ILE A 75 2.78 5.25 -1.81
CA ILE A 75 2.49 3.91 -1.27
C ILE A 75 1.35 4.00 -0.26
N VAL A 76 0.33 3.17 -0.43
CA VAL A 76 -0.83 3.09 0.45
C VAL A 76 -0.76 1.79 1.26
N PRO A 77 -0.58 1.85 2.60
CA PRO A 77 -0.65 0.68 3.46
C PRO A 77 -2.08 0.16 3.59
N GLY A 78 -2.25 -1.08 4.00
CA GLY A 78 -3.54 -1.67 4.34
C GLY A 78 -3.95 -1.43 5.79
N GLY A 79 -5.05 -2.09 6.23
CA GLY A 79 -5.63 -1.92 7.56
C GLY A 79 -6.99 -2.60 7.75
N ASP A 80 -7.25 -3.71 7.08
CA ASP A 80 -8.53 -4.43 7.19
C ASP A 80 -9.77 -3.50 7.07
N ALA A 81 -10.67 -3.50 8.07
CA ALA A 81 -11.85 -2.63 8.13
C ALA A 81 -11.52 -1.13 8.03
N PRO A 82 -10.47 -0.59 8.67
CA PRO A 82 -9.99 0.77 8.43
C PRO A 82 -9.67 1.10 6.97
N SER A 83 -9.14 0.16 6.17
CA SER A 83 -8.94 0.39 4.73
C SER A 83 -10.25 0.57 4.00
N ILE A 84 -11.28 -0.21 4.35
CA ILE A 84 -12.62 -0.09 3.75
C ILE A 84 -13.18 1.30 4.06
N LYS A 85 -13.01 1.79 5.28
CA LYS A 85 -13.38 3.17 5.63
C LYS A 85 -12.59 4.20 4.82
N ALA A 86 -11.26 4.01 4.68
CA ALA A 86 -10.37 4.89 3.91
C ALA A 86 -10.75 4.94 2.42
N MET A 87 -11.31 3.87 1.83
CA MET A 87 -11.88 3.87 0.48
C MET A 87 -12.96 4.95 0.29
N GLY A 88 -13.70 5.26 1.35
CA GLY A 88 -14.74 6.29 1.36
C GLY A 88 -14.24 7.71 1.63
N ASP A 89 -12.98 7.88 2.04
CA ASP A 89 -12.41 9.18 2.40
C ASP A 89 -12.09 10.02 1.14
N PRO A 90 -12.79 11.15 0.92
CA PRO A 90 -12.56 11.97 -0.27
C PRO A 90 -11.15 12.58 -0.29
N ALA A 91 -10.61 13.00 0.86
CA ALA A 91 -9.28 13.62 0.90
C ALA A 91 -8.17 12.66 0.45
N ILE A 92 -8.25 11.38 0.87
CA ILE A 92 -7.32 10.34 0.43
C ILE A 92 -7.49 10.06 -1.06
N ARG A 93 -8.73 9.88 -1.53
CA ARG A 93 -9.01 9.56 -2.94
C ARG A 93 -8.57 10.67 -3.88
N ASP A 94 -8.85 11.92 -3.51
CA ASP A 94 -8.49 13.08 -4.35
C ASP A 94 -6.97 13.27 -4.38
N TYR A 95 -6.28 13.12 -3.26
CA TYR A 95 -4.83 13.10 -3.23
C TYR A 95 -4.22 12.01 -4.12
N LEU A 96 -4.74 10.78 -4.02
CA LEU A 96 -4.24 9.66 -4.82
C LEU A 96 -4.48 9.86 -6.32
N ARG A 97 -5.64 10.40 -6.72
CA ARG A 97 -5.94 10.74 -8.12
C ARG A 97 -5.00 11.81 -8.64
N GLN A 98 -4.85 12.91 -7.90
CA GLN A 98 -3.96 14.01 -8.27
C GLN A 98 -2.52 13.51 -8.38
N ALA A 99 -1.99 12.84 -7.36
CA ALA A 99 -0.64 12.29 -7.40
C ALA A 99 -0.45 11.32 -8.57
N ALA A 100 -1.45 10.48 -8.87
CA ALA A 100 -1.37 9.52 -9.95
C ALA A 100 -1.27 10.15 -11.35
N GLU A 101 -1.61 11.42 -11.56
CA GLU A 101 -1.47 12.08 -12.85
C GLU A 101 0.01 12.23 -13.26
N SER A 102 0.89 12.53 -12.30
CA SER A 102 2.31 12.84 -12.55
C SER A 102 3.27 11.77 -12.01
N VAL A 103 2.89 11.01 -10.97
CA VAL A 103 3.78 10.08 -10.29
C VAL A 103 4.13 8.87 -11.15
N PRO A 104 5.44 8.52 -11.27
CA PRO A 104 5.87 7.36 -12.05
C PRO A 104 5.57 6.01 -11.39
N VAL A 105 5.33 5.97 -10.08
CA VAL A 105 5.01 4.74 -9.35
C VAL A 105 3.93 4.95 -8.30
N VAL A 106 2.85 4.17 -8.39
CA VAL A 106 1.76 4.09 -7.41
C VAL A 106 1.78 2.68 -6.80
N GLY A 107 2.03 2.59 -5.50
CA GLY A 107 2.14 1.33 -4.79
C GLY A 107 1.09 1.14 -3.70
N SER A 108 0.89 -0.12 -3.33
CA SER A 108 0.07 -0.47 -2.17
C SER A 108 0.56 -1.74 -1.48
N VAL A 109 0.28 -1.85 -0.20
CA VAL A 109 0.49 -3.07 0.58
C VAL A 109 -0.85 -3.57 1.09
N CYS A 110 -1.09 -4.90 1.03
CA CYS A 110 -2.27 -5.53 1.63
C CYS A 110 -3.58 -4.91 1.09
N THR A 111 -4.52 -4.56 1.96
CA THR A 111 -5.79 -3.92 1.61
C THR A 111 -5.65 -2.46 1.15
N GLY A 112 -4.45 -1.90 1.13
CA GLY A 112 -4.19 -0.61 0.48
C GLY A 112 -4.53 -0.58 -1.00
N ALA A 113 -4.48 -1.74 -1.69
CA ALA A 113 -4.93 -1.88 -3.07
C ALA A 113 -6.43 -1.55 -3.25
N LEU A 114 -7.26 -1.83 -2.25
CA LEU A 114 -8.69 -1.47 -2.29
C LEU A 114 -8.89 0.05 -2.27
N VAL A 115 -8.04 0.78 -1.54
CA VAL A 115 -8.08 2.25 -1.50
C VAL A 115 -7.72 2.83 -2.87
N LEU A 116 -6.69 2.28 -3.53
CA LEU A 116 -6.33 2.65 -4.91
C LEU A 116 -7.46 2.33 -5.90
N ALA A 117 -8.06 1.14 -5.79
CA ALA A 117 -9.16 0.72 -6.65
C ALA A 117 -10.41 1.59 -6.45
N ALA A 118 -10.75 1.96 -5.21
CA ALA A 118 -11.85 2.89 -4.91
C ALA A 118 -11.59 4.32 -5.43
N ALA A 119 -10.33 4.72 -5.56
CA ALA A 119 -9.95 5.96 -6.26
C ALA A 119 -10.11 5.85 -7.78
N GLY A 120 -10.41 4.66 -8.34
CA GLY A 120 -10.54 4.40 -9.78
C GLY A 120 -9.21 4.14 -10.49
N LEU A 121 -8.12 3.92 -9.74
CA LEU A 121 -6.77 3.83 -10.29
C LEU A 121 -6.39 2.43 -10.79
N LEU A 122 -7.09 1.39 -10.32
CA LEU A 122 -6.79 0.00 -10.68
C LEU A 122 -7.84 -0.62 -11.62
N GLU A 123 -8.79 0.16 -12.13
CA GLU A 123 -9.79 -0.35 -13.08
C GLU A 123 -9.11 -0.83 -14.37
N GLY A 124 -9.33 -2.11 -14.73
CA GLY A 124 -8.72 -2.76 -15.89
C GLY A 124 -7.26 -3.18 -15.71
N HIS A 125 -6.65 -2.90 -14.55
CA HIS A 125 -5.28 -3.29 -14.24
C HIS A 125 -5.19 -4.63 -13.51
N GLN A 126 -4.06 -5.32 -13.69
CA GLN A 126 -3.68 -6.47 -12.88
C GLN A 126 -3.16 -5.98 -11.53
N ALA A 127 -3.62 -6.60 -10.44
CA ALA A 127 -3.23 -6.21 -9.09
C ALA A 127 -3.34 -7.39 -8.12
N THR A 128 -2.67 -7.25 -6.98
CA THR A 128 -2.87 -8.14 -5.83
C THR A 128 -3.27 -7.34 -4.59
N THR A 129 -3.77 -8.04 -3.59
CA THR A 129 -4.16 -7.52 -2.29
C THR A 129 -3.99 -8.61 -1.24
N HIS A 130 -4.33 -8.34 0.01
CA HIS A 130 -4.45 -9.41 1.00
C HIS A 130 -5.43 -10.48 0.50
N TRP A 131 -5.03 -11.75 0.56
CA TRP A 131 -5.75 -12.89 -0.03
C TRP A 131 -7.23 -12.96 0.32
N ALA A 132 -7.61 -12.58 1.54
CA ALA A 132 -8.99 -12.61 2.02
C ALA A 132 -9.88 -11.50 1.42
N TYR A 133 -9.30 -10.51 0.73
CA TYR A 133 -10.02 -9.35 0.19
C TYR A 133 -10.04 -9.31 -1.34
N HIS A 134 -9.59 -10.40 -2.01
CA HIS A 134 -9.47 -10.43 -3.47
C HIS A 134 -10.80 -10.14 -4.18
N ARG A 135 -11.93 -10.65 -3.66
CA ARG A 135 -13.27 -10.40 -4.22
C ARG A 135 -13.63 -8.93 -4.25
N LEU A 136 -13.27 -8.18 -3.19
CA LEU A 136 -13.53 -6.73 -3.17
C LEU A 136 -12.68 -5.99 -4.21
N LEU A 137 -11.45 -6.42 -4.43
CA LEU A 137 -10.57 -5.87 -5.46
C LEU A 137 -11.17 -6.08 -6.85
N GLU A 138 -11.66 -7.29 -7.14
CA GLU A 138 -12.31 -7.63 -8.40
C GLU A 138 -13.61 -6.83 -8.62
N ARG A 139 -14.45 -6.69 -7.59
CA ARG A 139 -15.67 -5.84 -7.64
C ARG A 139 -15.36 -4.37 -7.91
N LEU A 140 -14.18 -3.89 -7.57
CA LEU A 140 -13.71 -2.55 -7.88
C LEU A 140 -13.07 -2.41 -9.28
N GLY A 141 -13.05 -3.48 -10.08
CA GLY A 141 -12.68 -3.48 -11.49
C GLY A 141 -11.24 -3.86 -11.80
N ALA A 142 -10.45 -4.30 -10.81
CA ALA A 142 -9.11 -4.82 -11.04
C ALA A 142 -9.14 -6.33 -11.34
N THR A 143 -8.14 -6.84 -12.06
CA THR A 143 -7.90 -8.27 -12.23
C THR A 143 -6.98 -8.78 -11.12
N TYR A 144 -7.52 -9.58 -10.21
CA TYR A 144 -6.72 -10.12 -9.10
C TYR A 144 -5.74 -11.19 -9.58
N LEU A 145 -4.47 -11.06 -9.19
CA LEU A 145 -3.45 -12.09 -9.34
C LEU A 145 -2.97 -12.56 -7.95
N PRO A 146 -2.99 -13.88 -7.66
CA PRO A 146 -2.58 -14.43 -6.37
C PRO A 146 -1.04 -14.51 -6.26
N GLN A 147 -0.37 -13.39 -6.48
CA GLN A 147 1.08 -13.25 -6.41
C GLN A 147 1.50 -12.44 -5.19
N ARG A 148 2.75 -12.60 -4.77
CA ARG A 148 3.27 -11.87 -3.62
C ARG A 148 3.35 -10.36 -3.85
N TRP A 149 3.68 -9.95 -5.07
CA TRP A 149 3.45 -8.60 -5.61
C TRP A 149 3.17 -8.69 -7.11
N VAL A 150 2.52 -7.66 -7.63
CA VAL A 150 2.15 -7.52 -9.05
C VAL A 150 2.57 -6.14 -9.52
N GLU A 151 3.22 -6.08 -10.68
CA GLU A 151 3.53 -4.86 -11.38
C GLU A 151 2.71 -4.77 -12.68
N ASP A 152 2.00 -3.66 -12.87
CA ASP A 152 1.27 -3.35 -14.09
C ASP A 152 1.40 -1.86 -14.42
N GLY A 153 2.24 -1.55 -15.41
CA GLY A 153 2.57 -0.18 -15.78
C GLY A 153 3.24 0.57 -14.64
N LYS A 154 2.59 1.63 -14.15
CA LYS A 154 3.08 2.40 -13.01
C LYS A 154 2.63 1.84 -11.65
N PHE A 155 1.72 0.89 -11.64
CA PHE A 155 1.19 0.31 -10.42
C PHE A 155 2.07 -0.85 -9.93
N ILE A 156 2.31 -0.89 -8.61
CA ILE A 156 2.95 -2.01 -7.92
C ILE A 156 2.15 -2.31 -6.66
N THR A 157 1.52 -3.47 -6.61
CA THR A 157 0.67 -3.87 -5.48
C THR A 157 1.24 -5.11 -4.81
N SER A 158 1.22 -5.18 -3.50
CA SER A 158 1.65 -6.38 -2.77
C SER A 158 0.52 -7.03 -1.99
N ALA A 159 0.67 -8.33 -1.80
CA ALA A 159 -0.20 -9.15 -0.95
C ALA A 159 -0.10 -8.75 0.53
N GLY A 160 -0.65 -9.57 1.43
CA GLY A 160 -0.75 -9.27 2.86
C GLY A 160 0.59 -9.09 3.55
N VAL A 161 0.59 -8.16 4.37
CA VAL A 161 1.44 -7.57 5.40
C VAL A 161 2.95 -7.67 5.13
N SER A 162 3.57 -8.84 5.33
CA SER A 162 5.02 -9.02 5.15
C SER A 162 5.49 -8.90 3.69
N ALA A 163 4.58 -9.07 2.72
CA ALA A 163 4.88 -8.93 1.31
C ALA A 163 5.28 -7.49 0.91
N GLY A 164 4.92 -6.50 1.73
CA GLY A 164 5.34 -5.11 1.54
C GLY A 164 6.85 -4.92 1.57
N ILE A 165 7.59 -5.76 2.31
CA ILE A 165 9.06 -5.71 2.35
C ILE A 165 9.64 -6.19 1.02
N ASP A 166 9.14 -7.32 0.49
CA ASP A 166 9.59 -7.86 -0.81
C ASP A 166 9.28 -6.88 -1.94
N MET A 167 8.05 -6.34 -1.97
CA MET A 167 7.65 -5.32 -2.94
C MET A 167 8.55 -4.09 -2.87
N ALA A 168 8.90 -3.62 -1.67
CA ALA A 168 9.75 -2.45 -1.51
C ALA A 168 11.18 -2.71 -2.00
N LEU A 169 11.72 -3.91 -1.79
CA LEU A 169 13.03 -4.31 -2.34
C LEU A 169 12.99 -4.39 -3.88
N ALA A 170 11.93 -4.97 -4.46
CA ALA A 170 11.71 -4.97 -5.91
C ALA A 170 11.61 -3.54 -6.46
N LEU A 171 10.89 -2.67 -5.75
CA LEU A 171 10.76 -1.27 -6.13
C LEU A 171 12.11 -0.52 -6.03
N VAL A 172 12.92 -0.76 -5.02
CA VAL A 172 14.30 -0.22 -4.94
C VAL A 172 15.13 -0.66 -6.15
N ALA A 173 15.06 -1.94 -6.54
CA ALA A 173 15.76 -2.42 -7.73
C ALA A 173 15.30 -1.70 -9.01
N ARG A 174 13.98 -1.47 -9.15
CA ARG A 174 13.39 -0.72 -10.28
C ARG A 174 13.79 0.76 -10.31
N LEU A 175 13.91 1.39 -9.15
CA LEU A 175 14.21 2.82 -9.01
C LEU A 175 15.71 3.13 -9.08
N THR A 176 16.55 2.15 -8.77
CA THR A 176 18.02 2.24 -8.77
C THR A 176 18.62 1.13 -9.62
N ASP A 177 19.00 0.02 -9.00
CA ASP A 177 19.51 -1.20 -9.61
C ASP A 177 19.44 -2.38 -8.63
N GLU A 178 19.60 -3.61 -9.13
CA GLU A 178 19.56 -4.83 -8.33
C GLU A 178 20.67 -4.88 -7.27
N ALA A 179 21.88 -4.38 -7.60
CA ALA A 179 23.00 -4.40 -6.65
C ALA A 179 22.70 -3.54 -5.42
N THR A 180 22.13 -2.36 -5.63
CA THR A 180 21.66 -1.48 -4.54
C THR A 180 20.55 -2.12 -3.72
N ALA A 181 19.58 -2.79 -4.35
CA ALA A 181 18.50 -3.48 -3.64
C ALA A 181 19.05 -4.63 -2.76
N ARG A 182 20.03 -5.40 -3.26
CA ARG A 182 20.72 -6.45 -2.49
C ARG A 182 21.51 -5.89 -1.29
N LEU A 183 22.13 -4.72 -1.42
CA LEU A 183 22.78 -4.04 -0.30
C LEU A 183 21.76 -3.60 0.76
N VAL A 184 20.58 -3.10 0.34
CA VAL A 184 19.49 -2.75 1.26
C VAL A 184 18.97 -3.99 1.96
N GLN A 185 18.72 -5.09 1.24
CA GLN A 185 18.30 -6.38 1.80
C GLN A 185 19.28 -6.87 2.87
N LEU A 186 20.58 -6.84 2.57
CA LEU A 186 21.64 -7.20 3.52
C LEU A 186 21.64 -6.25 4.74
N ALA A 187 21.48 -4.95 4.52
CA ALA A 187 21.51 -3.96 5.60
C ALA A 187 20.37 -4.09 6.61
N ILE A 188 19.24 -4.69 6.22
CA ILE A 188 18.11 -4.99 7.10
C ILE A 188 18.03 -6.47 7.48
N GLU A 189 19.06 -7.28 7.10
CA GLU A 189 19.13 -8.73 7.33
C GLU A 189 17.83 -9.46 6.94
N TYR A 190 17.25 -9.08 5.80
CA TYR A 190 16.01 -9.69 5.34
C TYR A 190 16.29 -11.05 4.68
N ASP A 191 16.29 -12.09 5.51
CA ASP A 191 16.45 -13.50 5.15
C ASP A 191 15.38 -14.34 5.88
N PRO A 192 14.09 -14.27 5.43
CA PRO A 192 12.97 -14.81 6.16
C PRO A 192 12.98 -16.34 6.23
N HIS A 193 12.91 -16.86 7.46
CA HIS A 193 12.82 -18.29 7.78
C HIS A 193 11.60 -18.54 8.67
N PRO A 194 10.37 -18.64 8.11
CA PRO A 194 9.18 -18.88 8.90
C PRO A 194 9.27 -20.25 9.59
N PRO A 195 9.01 -20.34 10.92
CA PRO A 195 9.27 -21.55 11.72
C PRO A 195 8.39 -22.72 11.31
N PHE A 196 7.28 -22.48 10.64
CA PHE A 196 6.35 -23.51 10.16
C PHE A 196 6.45 -23.74 8.64
N GLY A 197 7.49 -23.22 7.98
CA GLY A 197 7.65 -23.27 6.53
C GLY A 197 6.78 -22.24 5.80
N GLY A 198 6.71 -22.38 4.48
CA GLY A 198 5.86 -21.53 3.63
C GLY A 198 4.37 -21.88 3.77
N ILE A 199 3.51 -20.98 3.33
CA ILE A 199 2.06 -21.23 3.26
C ILE A 199 1.75 -22.08 2.02
N ASP A 200 1.10 -23.22 2.20
CA ASP A 200 0.54 -24.00 1.10
C ASP A 200 -0.80 -23.37 0.65
N TRP A 201 -0.70 -22.46 -0.32
CA TRP A 201 -1.85 -21.75 -0.85
C TRP A 201 -2.89 -22.65 -1.55
N SER A 202 -2.55 -23.90 -1.89
CA SER A 202 -3.50 -24.86 -2.45
C SER A 202 -4.51 -25.37 -1.42
N GLN A 203 -4.16 -25.27 -0.13
CA GLN A 203 -5.00 -25.68 1.00
C GLN A 203 -5.77 -24.50 1.64
N VAL A 204 -5.55 -23.28 1.15
CA VAL A 204 -6.22 -22.08 1.70
C VAL A 204 -7.51 -21.83 0.94
N ASP A 205 -8.65 -21.93 1.65
CA ASP A 205 -9.92 -21.42 1.14
C ASP A 205 -9.89 -19.88 1.15
N ARG A 206 -9.70 -19.30 -0.03
CA ARG A 206 -9.60 -17.84 -0.19
C ARG A 206 -10.92 -17.11 0.03
N ASP A 207 -12.04 -17.83 -0.04
CA ASP A 207 -13.38 -17.27 0.13
C ASP A 207 -13.93 -17.42 1.57
N ILE A 208 -13.16 -18.02 2.48
CA ILE A 208 -13.58 -18.26 3.88
C ILE A 208 -14.09 -17.00 4.61
N TYR A 209 -13.57 -15.81 4.25
CA TYR A 209 -13.99 -14.54 4.84
C TYR A 209 -15.10 -13.82 4.07
N GLU A 210 -15.50 -14.30 2.89
CA GLU A 210 -16.54 -13.66 2.07
C GLU A 210 -17.85 -13.39 2.84
N PRO A 211 -18.35 -14.31 3.71
CA PRO A 211 -19.56 -14.05 4.50
C PRO A 211 -19.43 -12.89 5.49
N THR A 212 -18.21 -12.57 5.93
CA THR A 212 -17.95 -11.49 6.90
C THR A 212 -17.67 -10.15 6.23
N LEU A 213 -17.22 -10.17 4.96
CA LEU A 213 -16.88 -8.95 4.22
C LEU A 213 -18.10 -8.08 3.93
N GLY A 214 -19.22 -8.67 3.56
CA GLY A 214 -20.46 -7.93 3.25
C GLY A 214 -20.92 -7.03 4.40
N PRO A 215 -21.15 -7.56 5.62
CA PRO A 215 -21.49 -6.76 6.80
C PRO A 215 -20.44 -5.70 7.14
N MET A 216 -19.15 -6.03 7.02
CA MET A 216 -18.05 -5.09 7.26
C MET A 216 -18.08 -3.92 6.28
N VAL A 217 -18.24 -4.19 5.00
CA VAL A 217 -18.37 -3.16 3.95
C VAL A 217 -19.57 -2.25 4.21
N GLN A 218 -20.74 -2.84 4.53
CA GLN A 218 -21.92 -2.07 4.86
C GLN A 218 -21.72 -1.15 6.06
N GLN A 219 -21.08 -1.65 7.12
CA GLN A 219 -20.79 -0.87 8.32
C GLN A 219 -19.81 0.28 8.04
N GLN A 220 -18.72 0.02 7.32
CA GLN A 220 -17.66 1.01 7.10
C GLN A 220 -18.01 2.05 6.05
N LEU A 221 -18.89 1.73 5.11
CA LEU A 221 -19.31 2.60 3.99
C LEU A 221 -20.79 3.01 4.05
N ALA A 222 -21.41 2.95 5.23
CA ALA A 222 -22.83 3.30 5.39
C ALA A 222 -23.18 4.70 4.86
N ASP A 223 -22.24 5.64 4.92
CA ASP A 223 -22.35 7.01 4.42
C ASP A 223 -21.85 7.18 2.97
N ARG A 224 -21.55 6.08 2.25
CA ARG A 224 -20.98 6.06 0.89
C ARG A 224 -21.75 5.14 -0.05
N PRO A 225 -23.03 5.46 -0.38
CA PRO A 225 -23.93 4.58 -1.13
C PRO A 225 -23.39 4.20 -2.53
N GLU A 226 -22.64 5.09 -3.18
CA GLU A 226 -22.05 4.82 -4.50
C GLU A 226 -20.99 3.69 -4.45
N LEU A 227 -20.14 3.68 -3.41
CA LEU A 227 -19.15 2.61 -3.21
C LEU A 227 -19.85 1.30 -2.79
N LEU A 228 -20.84 1.39 -1.92
CA LEU A 228 -21.65 0.21 -1.55
C LEU A 228 -22.28 -0.44 -2.77
N ALA A 229 -22.86 0.33 -3.68
CA ALA A 229 -23.47 -0.21 -4.90
C ALA A 229 -22.48 -0.93 -5.82
N LYS A 230 -21.22 -0.48 -5.87
CA LYS A 230 -20.16 -1.17 -6.63
C LYS A 230 -19.76 -2.49 -5.98
N LEU A 231 -19.69 -2.54 -4.66
CA LEU A 231 -19.21 -3.69 -3.89
C LEU A 231 -20.31 -4.75 -3.63
N SER A 232 -21.58 -4.43 -3.87
CA SER A 232 -22.73 -5.33 -3.70
C SER A 232 -23.05 -6.14 -4.97
N ARG A 233 -22.32 -5.92 -6.04
CA ARG A 233 -22.42 -6.67 -7.30
C ARG A 233 -21.46 -7.87 -7.27
#